data_6eb6f58881bf2dd0d2a0c0edce480049
#
_entry.id   6eb6f58881bf2dd0d2a0c0edce480049
#
_cell.length_a   1.000
_cell.length_b   1.000
_cell.length_c   1.000
_cell.angle_alpha   90.00
_cell.angle_beta   90.00
_cell.angle_gamma   90.00
#
_symmetry.space_group_name_H-M   'P 1'
#
loop_
_entity.id
_entity.type
_entity.pdbx_description
1 polymer ?
#
loop_
_entity_poly.entity_id
_entity_poly.type
_entity_poly.pdbx_seq_one_letter_code
_entity_poly.pdbx_strand_id
1 'polypeptide(L)'
;CDFNTYTASDLGAGASRANYARMAAHEMELVYDWQCAHGIAEPAASTVFFGGGTPTVLSPDDLVFLVERIRTLWGIAPGAEITTEANPDTVDETAIDRLAAGGFTRISFGMQSAVPHVLRTLDRTHTPAHVTRGVRAAQAAGLDASVDLIYGAPGESLDDWRTSVRSALDLGVLHLSAYALTVEPTTAMGRRIAAGTLPKPDDDDEAAKYEIVDAMAQAVGLEWYEISNWAAPGHESRHNLGYWRNVDWAGIGPGAHSHY
;
A
#
# COMPACT_ATOMS: atom_id res chain seq x y z
N CYS A 1 -6.70 9.68 6.31
CA CYS A 1 -6.76 8.21 6.27
C CYS A 1 -7.90 7.74 7.16
N ASP A 2 -8.78 6.91 6.65
CA ASP A 2 -9.98 6.37 7.31
C ASP A 2 -9.80 4.91 7.78
N PHE A 3 -8.60 4.36 7.59
CA PHE A 3 -8.26 3.05 8.12
C PHE A 3 -8.18 3.05 9.66
N ASN A 4 -8.52 1.92 10.26
CA ASN A 4 -8.29 1.68 11.68
C ASN A 4 -6.78 1.67 11.95
N THR A 5 -6.25 2.78 12.46
CA THR A 5 -4.84 2.90 12.82
C THR A 5 -4.68 2.95 14.33
N TYR A 6 -3.80 2.09 14.84
CA TYR A 6 -3.43 2.06 16.25
C TYR A 6 -2.01 2.57 16.41
N THR A 7 -1.83 3.70 17.08
CA THR A 7 -0.51 4.30 17.35
C THR A 7 0.14 3.74 18.61
N ALA A 8 -0.63 3.08 19.48
CA ALA A 8 -0.11 2.48 20.68
C ALA A 8 0.70 1.21 20.36
N SER A 9 1.89 1.10 20.92
CA SER A 9 2.74 -0.08 20.81
C SER A 9 2.24 -1.28 21.64
N ASP A 10 1.34 -1.04 22.58
CA ASP A 10 0.70 -2.01 23.44
C ASP A 10 -0.78 -1.65 23.60
N LEU A 11 -1.66 -2.57 23.27
CA LEU A 11 -3.11 -2.43 23.36
C LEU A 11 -3.71 -3.21 24.54
N GLY A 12 -2.87 -3.78 25.42
CA GLY A 12 -3.27 -4.64 26.52
C GLY A 12 -3.57 -6.09 26.10
N ALA A 13 -3.80 -6.95 27.09
CA ALA A 13 -4.14 -8.37 26.89
C ALA A 13 -3.18 -9.15 25.94
N GLY A 14 -1.91 -8.72 25.83
CA GLY A 14 -0.91 -9.32 24.93
C GLY A 14 -0.93 -8.80 23.50
N ALA A 15 -1.88 -7.94 23.14
CA ALA A 15 -1.92 -7.31 21.84
C ALA A 15 -0.89 -6.17 21.77
N SER A 16 0.28 -6.46 21.24
CA SER A 16 1.37 -5.50 21.07
C SER A 16 2.01 -5.65 19.70
N ARG A 17 2.68 -4.59 19.23
CA ARG A 17 3.46 -4.67 17.99
C ARG A 17 4.48 -5.80 18.02
N ALA A 18 5.12 -6.04 19.16
CA ALA A 18 6.09 -7.13 19.32
C ALA A 18 5.48 -8.53 19.19
N ASN A 19 4.18 -8.69 19.42
CA ASN A 19 3.46 -9.94 19.31
C ASN A 19 2.62 -10.06 18.04
N TYR A 20 2.51 -8.99 17.26
CA TYR A 20 1.58 -8.93 16.12
C TYR A 20 1.76 -10.09 15.14
N ALA A 21 2.99 -10.35 14.69
CA ALA A 21 3.25 -11.41 13.73
C ALA A 21 2.83 -12.80 14.25
N ARG A 22 3.05 -13.07 15.53
CA ARG A 22 2.60 -14.36 16.15
C ARG A 22 1.09 -14.45 16.27
N MET A 23 0.43 -13.34 16.60
CA MET A 23 -1.03 -13.30 16.66
C MET A 23 -1.66 -13.47 15.26
N ALA A 24 -1.13 -12.80 14.25
CA ALA A 24 -1.56 -12.97 12.88
C ALA A 24 -1.32 -14.41 12.37
N ALA A 25 -0.18 -15.01 12.69
CA ALA A 25 0.08 -16.42 12.37
C ALA A 25 -0.91 -17.37 13.03
N HIS A 26 -1.28 -17.11 14.28
CA HIS A 26 -2.31 -17.91 14.96
C HIS A 26 -3.70 -17.72 14.33
N GLU A 27 -4.05 -16.49 13.96
CA GLU A 27 -5.30 -16.23 13.22
C GLU A 27 -5.32 -16.95 11.87
N MET A 28 -4.19 -17.00 11.14
CA MET A 28 -4.08 -17.81 9.92
C MET A 28 -4.39 -19.28 10.16
N GLU A 29 -3.91 -19.86 11.26
CA GLU A 29 -4.22 -21.24 11.65
C GLU A 29 -5.72 -21.44 11.88
N LEU A 30 -6.34 -20.53 12.63
CA LEU A 30 -7.79 -20.58 12.89
C LEU A 30 -8.62 -20.46 11.61
N VAL A 31 -8.23 -19.58 10.69
CA VAL A 31 -8.89 -19.39 9.38
C VAL A 31 -8.73 -20.66 8.53
N TYR A 32 -7.54 -21.23 8.47
CA TYR A 32 -7.27 -22.46 7.73
C TYR A 32 -8.08 -23.65 8.28
N ASP A 33 -8.09 -23.81 9.60
CA ASP A 33 -8.86 -24.88 10.25
C ASP A 33 -10.37 -24.72 10.00
N TRP A 34 -10.85 -23.47 10.04
CA TRP A 34 -12.23 -23.15 9.72
C TRP A 34 -12.58 -23.49 8.27
N GLN A 35 -11.73 -23.12 7.29
CA GLN A 35 -11.90 -23.48 5.90
C GLN A 35 -11.97 -24.98 5.71
N CYS A 36 -11.02 -25.74 6.30
CA CYS A 36 -11.01 -27.21 6.24
C CYS A 36 -12.29 -27.81 6.83
N ALA A 37 -12.76 -27.31 7.95
CA ALA A 37 -13.97 -27.79 8.63
C ALA A 37 -15.25 -27.52 7.78
N HIS A 38 -15.24 -26.53 6.92
CA HIS A 38 -16.36 -26.18 6.04
C HIS A 38 -16.19 -26.71 4.61
N GLY A 39 -15.18 -27.52 4.36
CA GLY A 39 -14.95 -28.12 3.03
C GLY A 39 -14.44 -27.13 1.99
N ILE A 40 -13.93 -25.99 2.41
CA ILE A 40 -13.30 -24.99 1.53
C ILE A 40 -11.85 -25.44 1.30
N ALA A 41 -11.53 -25.81 0.06
CA ALA A 41 -10.19 -26.22 -0.36
C ALA A 41 -9.62 -25.16 -1.30
N GLU A 42 -8.87 -24.22 -0.73
CA GLU A 42 -8.23 -23.17 -1.49
C GLU A 42 -6.98 -23.66 -2.23
N PRO A 43 -6.74 -23.20 -3.44
CA PRO A 43 -5.48 -23.44 -4.13
C PRO A 43 -4.33 -22.70 -3.44
N ALA A 44 -3.09 -23.03 -3.80
CA ALA A 44 -1.94 -22.28 -3.36
C ALA A 44 -2.08 -20.79 -3.73
N ALA A 45 -1.76 -19.90 -2.80
CA ALA A 45 -1.94 -18.45 -2.96
C ALA A 45 -1.19 -17.94 -4.19
N SER A 46 -1.91 -17.33 -5.12
CA SER A 46 -1.35 -16.68 -6.31
C SER A 46 -0.86 -15.27 -6.03
N THR A 47 -1.39 -14.64 -4.97
CA THR A 47 -0.97 -13.33 -4.47
C THR A 47 -1.01 -13.30 -2.95
N VAL A 48 -0.10 -12.53 -2.34
CA VAL A 48 -0.09 -12.18 -0.92
C VAL A 48 0.12 -10.69 -0.80
N PHE A 49 -0.68 -10.01 0.01
CA PHE A 49 -0.58 -8.56 0.16
C PHE A 49 -0.55 -8.16 1.64
N PHE A 50 0.48 -7.45 2.02
CA PHE A 50 0.60 -6.82 3.33
C PHE A 50 0.28 -5.34 3.19
N GLY A 51 -0.87 -4.94 3.72
CA GLY A 51 -1.37 -3.56 3.62
C GLY A 51 -2.04 -3.10 4.91
N GLY A 52 -2.63 -1.92 4.85
CA GLY A 52 -3.34 -1.31 5.96
C GLY A 52 -2.64 -0.09 6.53
N GLY A 53 -2.30 -0.08 7.82
CA GLY A 53 -1.66 1.10 8.44
C GLY A 53 -0.25 1.36 7.89
N THR A 54 0.71 0.56 8.29
CA THR A 54 2.09 0.58 7.76
C THR A 54 2.75 -0.77 8.07
N PRO A 55 2.69 -1.74 7.16
CA PRO A 55 3.23 -3.07 7.40
C PRO A 55 4.72 -3.07 7.80
N THR A 56 5.49 -2.16 7.23
CA THR A 56 6.93 -2.03 7.48
C THR A 56 7.30 -1.38 8.83
N VAL A 57 6.33 -1.16 9.71
CA VAL A 57 6.57 -0.95 11.15
C VAL A 57 6.94 -2.27 11.84
N LEU A 58 6.51 -3.42 11.29
CA LEU A 58 7.03 -4.73 11.69
C LEU A 58 8.45 -4.91 11.16
N SER A 59 9.21 -5.78 11.83
CA SER A 59 10.54 -6.13 11.33
C SER A 59 10.42 -6.89 9.99
N PRO A 60 11.41 -6.81 9.10
CA PRO A 60 11.43 -7.62 7.89
C PRO A 60 11.33 -9.12 8.19
N ASP A 61 11.93 -9.58 9.30
CA ASP A 61 11.86 -10.98 9.72
C ASP A 61 10.45 -11.40 10.12
N ASP A 62 9.67 -10.51 10.76
CA ASP A 62 8.26 -10.78 11.07
C ASP A 62 7.42 -10.91 9.79
N LEU A 63 7.64 -10.03 8.81
CA LEU A 63 6.95 -10.11 7.52
C LEU A 63 7.30 -11.39 6.76
N VAL A 64 8.58 -11.76 6.73
CA VAL A 64 9.06 -13.02 6.12
C VAL A 64 8.48 -14.23 6.86
N PHE A 65 8.43 -14.21 8.20
CA PHE A 65 7.80 -15.24 9.00
C PHE A 65 6.33 -15.45 8.62
N LEU A 66 5.57 -14.38 8.40
CA LEU A 66 4.18 -14.48 7.97
C LEU A 66 4.05 -15.09 6.56
N VAL A 67 4.93 -14.75 5.62
CA VAL A 67 4.98 -15.39 4.29
C VAL A 67 5.22 -16.91 4.42
N GLU A 68 6.14 -17.33 5.29
CA GLU A 68 6.40 -18.75 5.52
C GLU A 68 5.21 -19.46 6.19
N ARG A 69 4.45 -18.79 7.05
CA ARG A 69 3.20 -19.35 7.60
C ARG A 69 2.16 -19.57 6.51
N ILE A 70 1.95 -18.60 5.61
CA ILE A 70 1.06 -18.76 4.45
C ILE A 70 1.51 -19.95 3.59
N ARG A 71 2.81 -20.04 3.31
CA ARG A 71 3.40 -21.12 2.52
C ARG A 71 3.11 -22.50 3.16
N THR A 72 3.19 -22.58 4.48
CA THR A 72 2.95 -23.82 5.24
C THR A 72 1.49 -24.23 5.23
N LEU A 73 0.56 -23.29 5.37
CA LEU A 73 -0.87 -23.57 5.50
C LEU A 73 -1.54 -23.80 4.15
N TRP A 74 -1.42 -22.85 3.23
CA TRP A 74 -2.11 -22.89 1.92
C TRP A 74 -1.18 -23.23 0.75
N GLY A 75 0.13 -23.10 0.94
CA GLY A 75 1.08 -23.06 -0.17
C GLY A 75 1.12 -21.69 -0.84
N ILE A 76 2.20 -21.44 -1.58
CA ILE A 76 2.37 -20.26 -2.43
C ILE A 76 2.70 -20.77 -3.83
N ALA A 77 1.91 -20.34 -4.81
CA ALA A 77 2.07 -20.76 -6.20
C ALA A 77 3.42 -20.29 -6.78
N PRO A 78 4.04 -21.06 -7.69
CA PRO A 78 5.23 -20.58 -8.40
C PRO A 78 4.94 -19.26 -9.11
N GLY A 79 5.82 -18.27 -8.92
CA GLY A 79 5.65 -16.94 -9.49
C GLY A 79 4.53 -16.10 -8.85
N ALA A 80 4.07 -16.43 -7.63
CA ALA A 80 3.11 -15.62 -6.89
C ALA A 80 3.62 -14.18 -6.69
N GLU A 81 2.69 -13.22 -6.72
CA GLU A 81 2.98 -11.83 -6.35
C GLU A 81 2.91 -11.71 -4.82
N ILE A 82 4.00 -11.26 -4.19
CA ILE A 82 4.05 -11.02 -2.74
C ILE A 82 4.43 -9.56 -2.54
N THR A 83 3.46 -8.77 -2.10
CA THR A 83 3.56 -7.31 -1.99
C THR A 83 3.54 -6.86 -0.54
N THR A 84 4.31 -5.83 -0.22
CA THR A 84 4.12 -5.05 1.01
C THR A 84 4.02 -3.56 0.70
N GLU A 85 3.14 -2.87 1.42
CA GLU A 85 3.14 -1.41 1.50
C GLU A 85 4.25 -0.95 2.44
N ALA A 86 4.83 0.21 2.16
CA ALA A 86 5.88 0.81 2.97
C ALA A 86 5.75 2.33 3.08
N ASN A 87 5.95 2.86 4.28
CA ASN A 87 6.31 4.27 4.41
C ASN A 87 7.80 4.41 4.07
N PRO A 88 8.15 5.42 3.24
CA PRO A 88 9.54 5.58 2.78
C PRO A 88 10.58 5.83 3.88
N ASP A 89 10.14 6.25 5.07
CA ASP A 89 10.99 6.49 6.25
C ASP A 89 11.05 5.30 7.22
N THR A 90 10.33 4.20 6.96
CA THR A 90 10.32 3.00 7.81
C THR A 90 11.20 1.86 7.29
N VAL A 91 11.78 2.00 6.11
CA VAL A 91 12.62 0.97 5.47
C VAL A 91 13.94 1.54 5.01
N ASP A 92 14.99 0.74 5.14
CA ASP A 92 16.33 0.97 4.59
C ASP A 92 16.71 -0.13 3.60
N GLU A 93 17.87 -0.02 2.99
CA GLU A 93 18.40 -0.99 2.03
C GLU A 93 18.45 -2.41 2.64
N THR A 94 18.94 -2.53 3.88
CA THR A 94 19.03 -3.83 4.57
C THR A 94 17.67 -4.49 4.75
N ALA A 95 16.67 -3.70 5.15
CA ALA A 95 15.30 -4.19 5.28
C ALA A 95 14.73 -4.66 3.94
N ILE A 96 14.96 -3.90 2.87
CA ILE A 96 14.50 -4.23 1.52
C ILE A 96 15.18 -5.50 1.00
N ASP A 97 16.50 -5.64 1.17
CA ASP A 97 17.24 -6.85 0.80
C ASP A 97 16.71 -8.07 1.57
N ARG A 98 16.39 -7.91 2.85
CA ARG A 98 15.81 -8.98 3.67
C ARG A 98 14.44 -9.41 3.19
N LEU A 99 13.59 -8.46 2.78
CA LEU A 99 12.28 -8.75 2.19
C LEU A 99 12.43 -9.49 0.86
N ALA A 100 13.31 -9.03 -0.03
CA ALA A 100 13.59 -9.68 -1.31
C ALA A 100 14.08 -11.13 -1.09
N ALA A 101 15.05 -11.34 -0.19
CA ALA A 101 15.54 -12.66 0.18
C ALA A 101 14.45 -13.54 0.83
N GLY A 102 13.45 -12.95 1.47
CA GLY A 102 12.28 -13.60 2.06
C GLY A 102 11.17 -13.94 1.07
N GLY A 103 11.36 -13.62 -0.22
CA GLY A 103 10.44 -13.99 -1.29
C GLY A 103 9.40 -12.91 -1.64
N PHE A 104 9.51 -11.70 -1.09
CA PHE A 104 8.73 -10.57 -1.60
C PHE A 104 9.13 -10.28 -3.03
N THR A 105 8.15 -9.90 -3.85
CA THR A 105 8.34 -9.59 -5.27
C THR A 105 8.04 -8.14 -5.59
N ARG A 106 7.31 -7.45 -4.71
CA ARG A 106 6.84 -6.08 -4.93
C ARG A 106 6.81 -5.29 -3.63
N ILE A 107 7.08 -3.99 -3.74
CA ILE A 107 6.94 -3.03 -2.64
C ILE A 107 6.27 -1.75 -3.14
N SER A 108 5.22 -1.28 -2.45
CA SER A 108 4.54 -0.03 -2.76
C SER A 108 4.90 1.04 -1.74
N PHE A 109 5.42 2.17 -2.22
CA PHE A 109 5.83 3.27 -1.36
C PHE A 109 4.77 4.36 -1.30
N GLY A 110 4.25 4.63 -0.11
CA GLY A 110 3.35 5.74 0.13
C GLY A 110 4.05 7.11 -0.02
N MET A 111 4.33 7.53 -1.25
CA MET A 111 4.95 8.81 -1.55
C MET A 111 4.00 9.98 -1.28
N GLN A 112 2.74 9.84 -1.60
CA GLN A 112 1.63 10.78 -1.46
C GLN A 112 1.81 12.08 -2.26
N SER A 113 2.92 12.79 -2.10
CA SER A 113 3.27 14.02 -2.82
C SER A 113 4.79 14.22 -2.83
N ALA A 114 5.30 14.99 -3.80
CA ALA A 114 6.68 15.49 -3.79
C ALA A 114 6.79 16.89 -3.17
N VAL A 115 5.67 17.51 -2.85
CA VAL A 115 5.62 18.92 -2.44
C VAL A 115 5.53 19.05 -0.93
N PRO A 116 6.50 19.74 -0.26
CA PRO A 116 6.60 19.74 1.19
C PRO A 116 5.38 20.27 1.95
N HIS A 117 4.67 21.29 1.41
CA HIS A 117 3.48 21.80 2.10
C HIS A 117 2.29 20.84 1.99
N VAL A 118 2.17 20.12 0.87
CA VAL A 118 1.15 19.08 0.67
C VAL A 118 1.41 17.91 1.62
N LEU A 119 2.68 17.43 1.72
CA LEU A 119 3.06 16.39 2.67
C LEU A 119 2.71 16.80 4.12
N ARG A 120 2.98 18.04 4.51
CA ARG A 120 2.57 18.53 5.84
C ARG A 120 1.06 18.54 6.04
N THR A 121 0.27 18.89 5.01
CA THR A 121 -1.20 18.84 5.07
C THR A 121 -1.70 17.40 5.24
N LEU A 122 -1.02 16.43 4.64
CA LEU A 122 -1.32 15.01 4.75
C LEU A 122 -0.68 14.33 5.97
N ASP A 123 -0.09 15.10 6.90
CA ASP A 123 0.57 14.57 8.12
C ASP A 123 1.69 13.57 7.82
N ARG A 124 2.49 13.82 6.75
CA ARG A 124 3.60 12.96 6.35
C ARG A 124 4.93 13.49 6.83
N THR A 125 5.76 12.59 7.36
CA THR A 125 7.09 12.89 7.93
C THR A 125 8.22 12.65 6.94
N HIS A 126 8.01 11.80 5.95
CA HIS A 126 9.00 11.49 4.93
C HIS A 126 9.24 12.66 3.97
N THR A 127 10.34 12.59 3.25
CA THR A 127 10.73 13.54 2.20
C THR A 127 10.82 12.82 0.85
N PRO A 128 10.79 13.54 -0.29
CA PRO A 128 11.03 12.94 -1.61
C PRO A 128 12.35 12.15 -1.70
N ALA A 129 13.38 12.57 -0.94
CA ALA A 129 14.66 11.85 -0.89
C ALA A 129 14.53 10.45 -0.24
N HIS A 130 13.65 10.29 0.74
CA HIS A 130 13.35 8.97 1.32
C HIS A 130 12.71 8.05 0.27
N VAL A 131 11.75 8.57 -0.50
CA VAL A 131 11.10 7.81 -1.59
C VAL A 131 12.13 7.37 -2.63
N THR A 132 12.97 8.31 -3.10
CA THR A 132 14.02 8.00 -4.09
C THR A 132 14.95 6.89 -3.61
N ARG A 133 15.41 6.94 -2.36
CA ARG A 133 16.26 5.89 -1.79
C ARG A 133 15.56 4.55 -1.72
N GLY A 134 14.32 4.53 -1.21
CA GLY A 134 13.53 3.30 -1.10
C GLY A 134 13.28 2.65 -2.47
N VAL A 135 12.82 3.41 -3.45
CA VAL A 135 12.57 2.91 -4.81
C VAL A 135 13.86 2.37 -5.44
N ARG A 136 14.99 3.09 -5.33
CA ARG A 136 16.28 2.64 -5.86
C ARG A 136 16.77 1.37 -5.19
N ALA A 137 16.63 1.26 -3.87
CA ALA A 137 16.98 0.04 -3.13
C ALA A 137 16.10 -1.14 -3.57
N ALA A 138 14.79 -0.95 -3.72
CA ALA A 138 13.88 -1.98 -4.19
C ALA A 138 14.23 -2.46 -5.61
N GLN A 139 14.50 -1.54 -6.53
CA GLN A 139 14.93 -1.87 -7.89
C GLN A 139 16.28 -2.62 -7.89
N ALA A 140 17.24 -2.21 -7.06
CA ALA A 140 18.53 -2.90 -6.94
C ALA A 140 18.40 -4.31 -6.35
N ALA A 141 17.45 -4.53 -5.44
CA ALA A 141 17.12 -5.84 -4.88
C ALA A 141 16.28 -6.73 -5.81
N GLY A 142 15.89 -6.23 -6.99
CA GLY A 142 15.10 -6.97 -7.96
C GLY A 142 13.60 -7.01 -7.65
N LEU A 143 13.10 -6.11 -6.80
CA LEU A 143 11.68 -5.97 -6.51
C LEU A 143 11.03 -5.01 -7.50
N ASP A 144 9.79 -5.30 -7.89
CA ASP A 144 8.92 -4.32 -8.53
C ASP A 144 8.59 -3.22 -7.53
N ALA A 145 9.01 -2.00 -7.81
CA ALA A 145 8.69 -0.84 -6.99
C ALA A 145 7.51 -0.08 -7.59
N SER A 146 6.53 0.24 -6.76
CA SER A 146 5.44 1.16 -7.09
C SER A 146 5.41 2.33 -6.11
N VAL A 147 4.75 3.41 -6.52
CA VAL A 147 4.51 4.56 -5.65
C VAL A 147 3.04 4.93 -5.65
N ASP A 148 2.56 5.36 -4.50
CA ASP A 148 1.19 5.79 -4.30
C ASP A 148 1.17 7.30 -4.07
N LEU A 149 0.33 8.00 -4.84
CA LEU A 149 0.09 9.43 -4.76
C LEU A 149 -1.33 9.70 -4.27
N ILE A 150 -1.51 10.85 -3.60
CA ILE A 150 -2.83 11.36 -3.21
C ILE A 150 -2.99 12.75 -3.78
N TYR A 151 -4.07 12.99 -4.53
CA TYR A 151 -4.45 14.30 -5.03
C TYR A 151 -5.70 14.84 -4.35
N GLY A 152 -5.95 16.16 -4.48
CA GLY A 152 -7.07 16.83 -3.82
C GLY A 152 -6.77 17.25 -2.38
N ALA A 153 -5.51 17.24 -1.95
CA ALA A 153 -5.15 17.71 -0.62
C ALA A 153 -5.46 19.23 -0.47
N PRO A 154 -5.98 19.67 0.69
CA PRO A 154 -6.26 21.08 0.92
C PRO A 154 -5.03 21.96 0.66
N GLY A 155 -5.16 22.90 -0.29
CA GLY A 155 -4.09 23.81 -0.68
C GLY A 155 -3.12 23.29 -1.73
N GLU A 156 -3.36 22.12 -2.29
CA GLU A 156 -2.59 21.57 -3.41
C GLU A 156 -3.05 22.19 -4.73
N SER A 157 -2.14 22.86 -5.43
CA SER A 157 -2.40 23.40 -6.78
C SER A 157 -2.21 22.33 -7.87
N LEU A 158 -2.72 22.61 -9.10
CA LEU A 158 -2.46 21.76 -10.26
C LEU A 158 -0.96 21.64 -10.58
N ASP A 159 -0.15 22.67 -10.30
CA ASP A 159 1.28 22.63 -10.52
C ASP A 159 2.02 21.82 -9.45
N ASP A 160 1.55 21.84 -8.20
CA ASP A 160 2.03 20.95 -7.16
C ASP A 160 1.77 19.48 -7.54
N TRP A 161 0.56 19.20 -8.04
CA TRP A 161 0.19 17.87 -8.51
C TRP A 161 1.06 17.42 -9.68
N ARG A 162 1.24 18.24 -10.72
CA ARG A 162 2.16 17.93 -11.83
C ARG A 162 3.58 17.65 -11.35
N THR A 163 4.04 18.39 -10.36
CA THR A 163 5.36 18.18 -9.76
C THR A 163 5.45 16.82 -9.07
N SER A 164 4.42 16.44 -8.33
CA SER A 164 4.35 15.14 -7.65
C SER A 164 4.33 13.99 -8.65
N VAL A 165 3.47 14.04 -9.66
CA VAL A 165 3.39 13.02 -10.71
C VAL A 165 4.72 12.89 -11.46
N ARG A 166 5.31 14.01 -11.90
CA ARG A 166 6.61 13.98 -12.58
C ARG A 166 7.69 13.36 -11.71
N SER A 167 7.77 13.76 -10.44
CA SER A 167 8.75 13.21 -9.51
C SER A 167 8.58 11.69 -9.30
N ALA A 168 7.36 11.19 -9.32
CA ALA A 168 7.07 9.75 -9.24
C ALA A 168 7.53 9.02 -10.52
N LEU A 169 7.16 9.55 -11.69
CA LEU A 169 7.51 8.95 -12.98
C LEU A 169 9.03 8.98 -13.27
N ASP A 170 9.73 10.03 -12.84
CA ASP A 170 11.19 10.16 -12.96
C ASP A 170 11.97 9.09 -12.15
N LEU A 171 11.32 8.40 -11.20
CA LEU A 171 11.89 7.25 -10.50
C LEU A 171 11.99 6.00 -11.38
N GLY A 172 11.30 5.98 -12.53
CA GLY A 172 11.28 4.83 -13.43
C GLY A 172 10.51 3.65 -12.85
N VAL A 173 9.47 3.91 -12.05
CA VAL A 173 8.57 2.88 -11.54
C VAL A 173 7.70 2.34 -12.67
N LEU A 174 7.37 1.06 -12.60
CA LEU A 174 6.53 0.38 -13.59
C LEU A 174 5.06 0.31 -13.19
N HIS A 175 4.72 0.90 -12.05
CA HIS A 175 3.36 0.99 -11.55
C HIS A 175 3.20 2.27 -10.71
N LEU A 176 2.08 2.93 -10.88
CA LEU A 176 1.69 4.16 -10.18
C LEU A 176 0.25 4.02 -9.70
N SER A 177 0.02 4.34 -8.43
CA SER A 177 -1.33 4.55 -7.88
C SER A 177 -1.55 6.03 -7.64
N ALA A 178 -2.72 6.55 -7.96
CA ALA A 178 -3.11 7.92 -7.65
C ALA A 178 -4.57 7.95 -7.15
N TYR A 179 -4.74 8.35 -5.89
CA TYR A 179 -6.03 8.33 -5.20
C TYR A 179 -6.53 9.74 -4.94
N ALA A 180 -7.83 9.98 -5.20
CA ALA A 180 -8.49 11.18 -4.70
C ALA A 180 -8.54 11.16 -3.17
N LEU A 181 -8.29 12.30 -2.55
CA LEU A 181 -8.35 12.41 -1.09
C LEU A 181 -9.79 12.29 -0.60
N THR A 182 -10.13 11.15 -0.04
CA THR A 182 -11.37 10.97 0.70
C THR A 182 -11.20 11.44 2.14
N VAL A 183 -12.07 12.33 2.59
CA VAL A 183 -11.99 12.92 3.93
C VAL A 183 -13.09 12.36 4.83
N GLU A 184 -12.70 11.54 5.80
CA GLU A 184 -13.61 11.02 6.79
C GLU A 184 -13.94 12.06 7.88
N PRO A 185 -15.24 12.32 8.18
CA PRO A 185 -15.65 13.35 9.13
C PRO A 185 -15.07 13.19 10.53
N THR A 186 -14.80 11.97 10.95
CA THR A 186 -14.29 11.63 12.29
C THR A 186 -12.81 11.86 12.47
N THR A 187 -12.06 12.08 11.37
CA THR A 187 -10.62 12.32 11.40
C THR A 187 -10.28 13.75 11.87
N ALA A 188 -9.01 13.99 12.20
CA ALA A 188 -8.53 15.33 12.52
C ALA A 188 -8.74 16.30 11.34
N MET A 189 -8.49 15.85 10.10
CA MET A 189 -8.72 16.62 8.89
C MET A 189 -10.21 16.90 8.68
N GLY A 190 -11.07 15.91 8.82
CA GLY A 190 -12.52 16.06 8.70
C GLY A 190 -13.09 17.10 9.68
N ARG A 191 -12.62 17.06 10.93
CA ARG A 191 -13.02 18.08 11.93
C ARG A 191 -12.57 19.50 11.57
N ARG A 192 -11.37 19.65 11.00
CA ARG A 192 -10.85 20.96 10.55
C ARG A 192 -11.62 21.50 9.35
N ILE A 193 -12.02 20.65 8.43
CA ILE A 193 -12.86 21.01 7.28
C ILE A 193 -14.26 21.40 7.78
N ALA A 194 -14.87 20.61 8.68
CA ALA A 194 -16.17 20.93 9.25
C ALA A 194 -16.15 22.25 10.04
N ALA A 195 -15.04 22.60 10.68
CA ALA A 195 -14.84 23.87 11.36
C ALA A 195 -14.49 25.04 10.42
N GLY A 196 -14.38 24.82 9.11
CA GLY A 196 -14.01 25.85 8.13
C GLY A 196 -12.55 26.31 8.21
N THR A 197 -11.67 25.58 8.88
CA THR A 197 -10.23 25.90 9.02
C THR A 197 -9.36 25.26 7.93
N LEU A 198 -9.93 24.35 7.16
CA LEU A 198 -9.39 23.81 5.92
C LEU A 198 -10.47 23.82 4.84
N PRO A 199 -10.12 24.06 3.57
CA PRO A 199 -11.07 23.90 2.47
C PRO A 199 -11.41 22.41 2.28
N LYS A 200 -12.65 22.15 1.85
CA LYS A 200 -13.06 20.83 1.37
C LYS A 200 -12.37 20.55 0.02
N PRO A 201 -12.00 19.30 -0.29
CA PRO A 201 -11.66 18.90 -1.66
C PRO A 201 -12.75 19.32 -2.64
N ASP A 202 -12.34 19.72 -3.83
CA ASP A 202 -13.24 20.19 -4.91
C ASP A 202 -13.27 19.14 -6.01
N ASP A 203 -14.47 18.69 -6.37
CA ASP A 203 -14.65 17.57 -7.31
C ASP A 203 -14.14 17.91 -8.74
N ASP A 204 -14.26 19.18 -9.19
CA ASP A 204 -13.77 19.61 -10.49
C ASP A 204 -12.24 19.71 -10.51
N ASP A 205 -11.63 20.15 -9.40
CA ASP A 205 -10.17 20.16 -9.22
C ASP A 205 -9.61 18.72 -9.18
N GLU A 206 -10.30 17.82 -8.49
CA GLU A 206 -9.92 16.40 -8.46
C GLU A 206 -10.04 15.75 -9.84
N ALA A 207 -11.09 16.04 -10.61
CA ALA A 207 -11.24 15.57 -11.99
C ALA A 207 -10.12 16.08 -12.88
N ALA A 208 -9.75 17.35 -12.77
CA ALA A 208 -8.64 17.92 -13.54
C ALA A 208 -7.29 17.26 -13.16
N LYS A 209 -7.07 16.94 -11.90
CA LYS A 209 -5.88 16.23 -11.42
C LYS A 209 -5.82 14.79 -11.93
N TYR A 210 -6.96 14.12 -11.99
CA TYR A 210 -7.06 12.79 -12.59
C TYR A 210 -6.65 12.79 -14.07
N GLU A 211 -7.16 13.74 -14.87
CA GLU A 211 -6.77 13.88 -16.27
C GLU A 211 -5.27 14.16 -16.43
N ILE A 212 -4.67 14.94 -15.52
CA ILE A 212 -3.23 15.22 -15.52
C ILE A 212 -2.41 13.95 -15.31
N VAL A 213 -2.74 13.14 -14.29
CA VAL A 213 -1.97 11.91 -14.02
C VAL A 213 -2.14 10.91 -15.16
N ASP A 214 -3.34 10.76 -15.70
CA ASP A 214 -3.61 9.85 -16.83
C ASP A 214 -2.75 10.23 -18.04
N ALA A 215 -2.79 11.48 -18.46
CA ALA A 215 -1.99 11.96 -19.61
C ALA A 215 -0.47 11.81 -19.39
N MET A 216 0.01 12.08 -18.16
CA MET A 216 1.44 11.99 -17.85
C MET A 216 1.91 10.55 -17.75
N ALA A 217 1.11 9.64 -17.19
CA ALA A 217 1.40 8.22 -17.09
C ALA A 217 1.46 7.59 -18.48
N GLN A 218 0.47 7.83 -19.33
CA GLN A 218 0.45 7.35 -20.71
C GLN A 218 1.65 7.83 -21.53
N ALA A 219 2.09 9.06 -21.32
CA ALA A 219 3.25 9.61 -22.03
C ALA A 219 4.56 8.87 -21.75
N VAL A 220 4.65 8.11 -20.65
CA VAL A 220 5.82 7.29 -20.29
C VAL A 220 5.55 5.79 -20.42
N GLY A 221 4.40 5.39 -21.00
CA GLY A 221 4.06 3.98 -21.26
C GLY A 221 3.44 3.24 -20.09
N LEU A 222 2.91 3.95 -19.09
CA LEU A 222 2.04 3.35 -18.08
C LEU A 222 0.59 3.44 -18.56
N GLU A 223 -0.06 2.29 -18.70
CA GLU A 223 -1.43 2.18 -19.16
C GLU A 223 -2.39 2.12 -17.96
N TRP A 224 -3.51 2.82 -18.07
CA TRP A 224 -4.60 2.70 -17.12
C TRP A 224 -5.20 1.30 -17.14
N TYR A 225 -5.32 0.64 -15.98
CA TYR A 225 -5.91 -0.69 -15.94
C TYR A 225 -7.09 -0.82 -14.95
N GLU A 226 -7.20 0.13 -14.01
CA GLU A 226 -8.37 0.29 -13.13
C GLU A 226 -8.42 1.72 -12.59
N ILE A 227 -9.46 2.07 -11.79
CA ILE A 227 -9.84 3.46 -11.46
C ILE A 227 -8.66 4.34 -11.03
N SER A 228 -7.77 3.83 -10.18
CA SER A 228 -6.71 4.61 -9.55
C SER A 228 -5.29 4.16 -9.89
N ASN A 229 -5.14 3.21 -10.83
CA ASN A 229 -3.86 2.56 -11.06
C ASN A 229 -3.47 2.52 -12.55
N TRP A 230 -2.18 2.81 -12.80
CA TRP A 230 -1.50 2.76 -14.09
C TRP A 230 -0.28 1.86 -13.99
N ALA A 231 -0.04 1.03 -14.99
CA ALA A 231 1.11 0.14 -15.01
C ALA A 231 1.70 0.00 -16.42
N ALA A 232 2.98 -0.30 -16.52
CA ALA A 232 3.53 -0.87 -17.74
C ALA A 232 2.93 -2.26 -17.98
N PRO A 233 2.70 -2.67 -19.24
CA PRO A 233 2.12 -3.98 -19.54
C PRO A 233 2.87 -5.13 -18.84
N GLY A 234 2.14 -5.94 -18.06
CA GLY A 234 2.67 -7.04 -17.26
C GLY A 234 3.14 -6.68 -15.86
N HIS A 235 3.02 -5.41 -15.44
CA HIS A 235 3.35 -4.93 -14.11
C HIS A 235 2.13 -4.45 -13.30
N GLU A 236 0.92 -4.75 -13.79
CA GLU A 236 -0.31 -4.53 -13.04
C GLU A 236 -0.26 -5.29 -11.70
N SER A 237 -0.80 -4.72 -10.63
CA SER A 237 -0.95 -5.44 -9.37
C SER A 237 -1.96 -6.57 -9.55
N ARG A 238 -1.47 -7.81 -9.51
CA ARG A 238 -2.34 -8.99 -9.66
C ARG A 238 -3.27 -9.17 -8.48
N HIS A 239 -2.82 -8.75 -7.29
CA HIS A 239 -3.65 -8.76 -6.09
C HIS A 239 -4.83 -7.79 -6.25
N ASN A 240 -4.57 -6.56 -6.70
CA ASN A 240 -5.62 -5.57 -6.96
C ASN A 240 -6.58 -6.03 -8.06
N LEU A 241 -6.07 -6.58 -9.17
CA LEU A 241 -6.91 -7.18 -10.21
C LEU A 241 -7.77 -8.34 -9.69
N GLY A 242 -7.30 -9.05 -8.66
CA GLY A 242 -8.08 -10.10 -8.00
C GLY A 242 -9.40 -9.57 -7.44
N TYR A 243 -9.37 -8.43 -6.76
CA TYR A 243 -10.60 -7.78 -6.26
C TYR A 243 -11.57 -7.43 -7.37
N TRP A 244 -11.09 -6.82 -8.46
CA TRP A 244 -11.92 -6.47 -9.62
C TRP A 244 -12.51 -7.70 -10.34
N ARG A 245 -11.85 -8.83 -10.24
CA ARG A 245 -12.30 -10.10 -10.83
C ARG A 245 -13.10 -10.95 -9.86
N ASN A 246 -13.34 -10.44 -8.65
CA ASN A 246 -14.10 -11.10 -7.59
C ASN A 246 -13.56 -12.51 -7.27
N VAL A 247 -12.24 -12.65 -7.18
CA VAL A 247 -11.62 -13.90 -6.71
C VAL A 247 -11.78 -14.04 -5.21
N ASP A 248 -11.64 -15.24 -4.69
CA ASP A 248 -11.67 -15.50 -3.25
C ASP A 248 -10.37 -15.03 -2.58
N TRP A 249 -10.47 -14.50 -1.38
CA TRP A 249 -9.32 -14.15 -0.56
C TRP A 249 -9.58 -14.34 0.93
N ALA A 250 -8.54 -14.70 1.67
CA ALA A 250 -8.52 -14.72 3.13
C ALA A 250 -7.91 -13.43 3.67
N GLY A 251 -8.64 -12.71 4.50
CA GLY A 251 -8.17 -11.52 5.21
C GLY A 251 -7.74 -11.87 6.62
N ILE A 252 -6.57 -11.40 7.03
CA ILE A 252 -5.95 -11.65 8.33
C ILE A 252 -5.62 -10.32 8.99
N GLY A 253 -5.94 -10.19 10.26
CA GLY A 253 -5.64 -9.00 11.05
C GLY A 253 -6.85 -8.08 11.31
N PRO A 254 -6.71 -7.08 12.18
CA PRO A 254 -7.79 -6.19 12.59
C PRO A 254 -8.36 -5.41 11.39
N GLY A 255 -9.67 -5.51 11.18
CA GLY A 255 -10.35 -4.84 10.08
C GLY A 255 -10.20 -5.51 8.72
N ALA A 256 -9.49 -6.62 8.62
CA ALA A 256 -9.45 -7.42 7.40
C ALA A 256 -10.80 -8.10 7.11
N HIS A 257 -11.09 -8.29 5.84
CA HIS A 257 -12.28 -8.99 5.36
C HIS A 257 -11.84 -10.17 4.50
N SER A 258 -12.60 -11.25 4.56
CA SER A 258 -12.46 -12.38 3.65
C SER A 258 -13.62 -12.42 2.67
N HIS A 259 -13.41 -13.00 1.52
CA HIS A 259 -14.42 -13.25 0.48
C HIS A 259 -14.27 -14.69 -0.01
N TYR A 260 -15.38 -15.44 0.02
CA TYR A 260 -15.46 -16.83 -0.43
C TYR A 260 -16.70 -17.05 -1.29
#